data_e1b7bec85eec5b817bf23b26844ddd6a
#
_entry.id   e1b7bec85eec5b817bf23b26844ddd6a
#
_cell.length_a   1.000
_cell.length_b   1.000
_cell.length_c   1.000
_cell.angle_alpha   90.00
_cell.angle_beta   90.00
_cell.angle_gamma   90.00
#
_symmetry.space_group_name_H-M   'P 1'
#
loop_
_entity.id
_entity.type
_entity.pdbx_description
1 polymer ?
#
loop_
_entity_poly.entity_id
_entity_poly.type
_entity_poly.pdbx_seq_one_letter_code
_entity_poly.pdbx_strand_id
1 'polypeptide(L)'
;MYLDIDHLSSARRGATGPAMAADWTILLPFFNERDYLAATIASLAAQTVRFRLILIDNGSTDGSALVAEAAALAHGLDHVVLIERVPGKVAALKAGLAFARTRWTATCDADTLYPPTYLAEAARLLSRPGCVVAGAYFIAPGAGEVARGIEATAITLAGRLLPRQCHAGGAGQAFCTATLRSVGGFDPEQWNYVLEDHEVINRTMARGSMLYSRDFWCRPSARDRDRESIRWTFVERLMYVLAAPFAGDWFFHDFLGPRLRQRKLASHRIRERQFQVDEGLGFATPHPVL
;
A
#
# COMPACT_ATOMS: atom_id res chain seq x y z
N MET A 1 -8.79 3.15 -20.22
CA MET A 1 -9.12 1.84 -20.83
C MET A 1 -9.21 0.82 -19.72
N TYR A 2 -10.41 0.36 -19.42
CA TYR A 2 -10.67 -0.64 -18.37
C TYR A 2 -10.28 -2.03 -18.87
N LEU A 3 -9.46 -2.75 -18.10
CA LEU A 3 -9.12 -4.16 -18.37
C LEU A 3 -9.86 -5.02 -17.35
N ASP A 4 -10.76 -5.85 -17.85
CA ASP A 4 -11.37 -6.94 -17.07
C ASP A 4 -10.44 -8.15 -17.12
N ILE A 5 -10.12 -8.74 -15.99
CA ILE A 5 -9.10 -9.80 -15.87
C ILE A 5 -9.54 -11.08 -16.60
N ASP A 6 -10.84 -11.28 -16.81
CA ASP A 6 -11.38 -12.46 -17.50
C ASP A 6 -11.25 -12.40 -19.03
N HIS A 7 -10.84 -11.28 -19.63
CA HIS A 7 -10.69 -11.11 -21.08
C HIS A 7 -9.35 -10.48 -21.47
N LEU A 8 -8.27 -11.23 -21.40
CA LEU A 8 -6.97 -10.87 -21.96
C LEU A 8 -6.97 -11.00 -23.49
N SER A 9 -7.56 -10.04 -24.19
CA SER A 9 -7.34 -9.88 -25.65
C SER A 9 -7.50 -8.41 -26.03
N SER A 10 -6.42 -7.85 -26.55
CA SER A 10 -6.26 -6.52 -27.17
C SER A 10 -6.04 -5.30 -26.27
N ALA A 11 -4.82 -5.12 -25.76
CA ALA A 11 -4.34 -3.81 -25.31
C ALA A 11 -3.88 -2.98 -26.53
N ARG A 12 -4.57 -1.90 -26.90
CA ARG A 12 -4.05 -0.90 -27.84
C ARG A 12 -3.11 0.05 -27.09
N ARG A 13 -1.84 0.03 -27.48
CA ARG A 13 -0.84 1.02 -27.04
C ARG A 13 -1.01 2.30 -27.84
N GLY A 14 -1.24 3.41 -27.17
CA GLY A 14 -0.97 4.73 -27.72
C GLY A 14 0.54 4.93 -27.80
N ALA A 15 1.11 4.99 -29.01
CA ALA A 15 2.53 5.14 -29.23
C ALA A 15 2.93 6.62 -29.07
N THR A 16 3.75 6.91 -28.08
CA THR A 16 4.68 8.04 -28.06
C THR A 16 6.09 7.47 -27.96
N GLY A 17 7.05 8.00 -28.73
CA GLY A 17 8.41 7.56 -29.03
C GLY A 17 9.21 6.82 -27.95
N PRO A 18 10.51 6.47 -28.14
CA PRO A 18 11.27 5.63 -27.23
C PRO A 18 11.42 6.35 -25.88
N ALA A 19 10.42 6.25 -25.03
CA ALA A 19 10.46 6.73 -23.66
C ALA A 19 11.40 5.81 -22.89
N MET A 20 12.42 6.39 -22.24
CA MET A 20 13.21 5.68 -21.23
C MET A 20 12.24 4.91 -20.32
N ALA A 21 12.45 3.60 -20.21
CA ALA A 21 11.56 2.74 -19.45
C ALA A 21 11.45 3.24 -17.99
N ALA A 22 10.24 3.33 -17.46
CA ALA A 22 10.06 3.67 -16.05
C ALA A 22 10.67 2.57 -15.17
N ASP A 23 11.41 2.95 -14.14
CA ASP A 23 11.98 2.00 -13.18
C ASP A 23 10.96 1.57 -12.11
N TRP A 24 9.81 2.27 -12.04
CA TRP A 24 8.81 2.13 -11.01
C TRP A 24 7.43 1.73 -11.53
N THR A 25 6.79 0.82 -10.80
CA THR A 25 5.34 0.59 -10.86
C THR A 25 4.74 0.94 -9.50
N ILE A 26 3.71 1.79 -9.49
CA ILE A 26 2.88 2.06 -8.32
C ILE A 26 1.61 1.21 -8.42
N LEU A 27 1.31 0.45 -7.38
CA LEU A 27 0.05 -0.24 -7.17
C LEU A 27 -0.83 0.60 -6.25
N LEU A 28 -1.96 1.08 -6.76
CA LEU A 28 -2.91 1.91 -6.02
C LEU A 28 -4.28 1.20 -5.98
N PRO A 29 -4.49 0.27 -5.02
CA PRO A 29 -5.78 -0.34 -4.81
C PRO A 29 -6.74 0.64 -4.15
N PHE A 30 -8.01 0.65 -4.57
CA PHE A 30 -9.04 1.48 -3.97
C PHE A 30 -10.42 0.79 -3.97
N PHE A 31 -11.23 1.18 -3.00
CA PHE A 31 -12.63 0.81 -2.89
C PHE A 31 -13.39 1.93 -2.19
N ASN A 32 -14.29 2.61 -2.92
CA ASN A 32 -15.09 3.73 -2.42
C ASN A 32 -14.22 4.85 -1.76
N GLU A 33 -13.24 5.34 -2.54
CA GLU A 33 -12.29 6.39 -2.12
C GLU A 33 -12.40 7.66 -3.00
N ARG A 34 -13.60 7.93 -3.53
CA ARG A 34 -13.88 9.02 -4.47
C ARG A 34 -13.31 10.37 -4.03
N ASP A 35 -13.47 10.70 -2.76
CA ASP A 35 -13.13 12.03 -2.21
C ASP A 35 -11.61 12.23 -2.03
N TYR A 36 -10.82 11.16 -1.99
CA TYR A 36 -9.38 11.20 -1.71
C TYR A 36 -8.51 10.97 -2.95
N LEU A 37 -8.99 10.19 -3.91
CA LEU A 37 -8.21 9.75 -5.06
C LEU A 37 -7.58 10.87 -5.87
N ALA A 38 -8.31 11.96 -6.13
CA ALA A 38 -7.79 13.07 -6.92
C ALA A 38 -6.55 13.71 -6.26
N ALA A 39 -6.59 13.95 -4.95
CA ALA A 39 -5.47 14.51 -4.20
C ALA A 39 -4.28 13.54 -4.12
N THR A 40 -4.54 12.25 -3.89
CA THR A 40 -3.51 11.23 -3.88
C THR A 40 -2.81 11.13 -5.24
N ILE A 41 -3.57 11.04 -6.34
CA ILE A 41 -3.00 10.95 -7.70
C ILE A 41 -2.24 12.22 -8.07
N ALA A 42 -2.72 13.41 -7.69
CA ALA A 42 -1.99 14.65 -7.88
C ALA A 42 -0.63 14.65 -7.13
N SER A 43 -0.59 14.12 -5.90
CA SER A 43 0.65 13.99 -5.13
C SER A 43 1.63 12.99 -5.77
N LEU A 44 1.12 11.91 -6.38
CA LEU A 44 1.93 10.96 -7.15
C LEU A 44 2.41 11.58 -8.45
N ALA A 45 1.60 12.37 -9.14
CA ALA A 45 2.00 13.07 -10.36
C ALA A 45 3.17 14.05 -10.16
N ALA A 46 3.35 14.54 -8.94
CA ALA A 46 4.46 15.40 -8.55
C ALA A 46 5.80 14.67 -8.33
N GLN A 47 5.87 13.33 -8.48
CA GLN A 47 7.11 12.58 -8.28
C GLN A 47 8.22 13.02 -9.25
N THR A 48 9.45 13.11 -8.73
CA THR A 48 10.64 13.53 -9.50
C THR A 48 11.20 12.45 -10.41
N VAL A 49 10.69 11.22 -10.29
CA VAL A 49 11.10 10.06 -11.12
C VAL A 49 9.90 9.51 -11.88
N ARG A 50 10.15 8.93 -13.04
CA ARG A 50 9.11 8.33 -13.87
C ARG A 50 8.59 7.01 -13.27
N PHE A 51 7.29 6.81 -13.36
CA PHE A 51 6.64 5.59 -12.91
C PHE A 51 5.46 5.24 -13.82
N ARG A 52 5.03 4.00 -13.75
CA ARG A 52 3.76 3.52 -14.26
C ARG A 52 2.77 3.36 -13.11
N LEU A 53 1.56 3.89 -13.26
CA LEU A 53 0.51 3.80 -12.25
C LEU A 53 -0.48 2.69 -12.62
N ILE A 54 -0.68 1.75 -11.70
CA ILE A 54 -1.72 0.75 -11.81
C ILE A 54 -2.81 1.09 -10.79
N LEU A 55 -3.92 1.61 -11.29
CA LEU A 55 -5.13 1.90 -10.56
C LEU A 55 -5.96 0.62 -10.46
N ILE A 56 -6.26 0.15 -9.26
CA ILE A 56 -6.93 -1.13 -9.06
C ILE A 56 -8.23 -0.89 -8.33
N ASP A 57 -9.33 -0.81 -9.09
CA ASP A 57 -10.67 -0.71 -8.54
C ASP A 57 -11.13 -2.07 -8.02
N ASN A 58 -11.33 -2.17 -6.71
CA ASN A 58 -11.80 -3.39 -6.08
C ASN A 58 -13.33 -3.40 -5.93
N GLY A 59 -14.05 -2.99 -6.98
CA GLY A 59 -15.50 -3.02 -7.07
C GLY A 59 -16.19 -1.82 -6.40
N SER A 60 -15.66 -0.61 -6.60
CA SER A 60 -16.28 0.63 -6.10
C SER A 60 -17.66 0.89 -6.72
N THR A 61 -18.53 1.50 -5.92
CA THR A 61 -19.90 1.86 -6.31
C THR A 61 -20.17 3.37 -6.27
N ASP A 62 -19.21 4.16 -5.78
CA ASP A 62 -19.32 5.61 -5.56
C ASP A 62 -18.77 6.48 -6.71
N GLY A 63 -18.30 5.85 -7.80
CA GLY A 63 -17.67 6.54 -8.92
C GLY A 63 -16.15 6.74 -8.77
N SER A 64 -15.51 6.13 -7.77
CA SER A 64 -14.06 6.18 -7.57
C SER A 64 -13.23 5.87 -8.81
N ALA A 65 -13.63 4.86 -9.60
CA ALA A 65 -12.92 4.48 -10.83
C ALA A 65 -12.87 5.64 -11.84
N LEU A 66 -13.97 6.35 -12.04
CA LEU A 66 -14.04 7.50 -12.94
C LEU A 66 -13.16 8.66 -12.46
N VAL A 67 -13.17 8.93 -11.15
CA VAL A 67 -12.32 9.97 -10.54
C VAL A 67 -10.85 9.62 -10.69
N ALA A 68 -10.47 8.38 -10.43
CA ALA A 68 -9.09 7.91 -10.53
C ALA A 68 -8.57 8.03 -11.98
N GLU A 69 -9.31 7.57 -12.96
CA GLU A 69 -8.95 7.65 -14.38
C GLU A 69 -8.87 9.11 -14.85
N ALA A 70 -9.86 9.92 -14.51
CA ALA A 70 -9.89 11.34 -14.88
C ALA A 70 -8.69 12.10 -14.29
N ALA A 71 -8.35 11.85 -13.02
CA ALA A 71 -7.18 12.47 -12.38
C ALA A 71 -5.87 12.01 -13.05
N ALA A 72 -5.71 10.73 -13.34
CA ALA A 72 -4.51 10.23 -14.01
C ALA A 72 -4.33 10.81 -15.41
N LEU A 73 -5.42 10.94 -16.18
CA LEU A 73 -5.45 11.58 -17.51
C LEU A 73 -5.11 13.07 -17.43
N ALA A 74 -5.71 13.79 -16.48
CA ALA A 74 -5.47 15.23 -16.30
C ALA A 74 -3.99 15.55 -16.01
N HIS A 75 -3.28 14.63 -15.33
CA HIS A 75 -1.85 14.76 -15.05
C HIS A 75 -0.94 14.07 -16.08
N GLY A 76 -1.48 13.52 -17.17
CA GLY A 76 -0.72 12.86 -18.23
C GLY A 76 0.08 11.64 -17.77
N LEU A 77 -0.41 10.92 -16.74
CA LEU A 77 0.29 9.76 -16.19
C LEU A 77 0.22 8.54 -17.12
N ASP A 78 1.31 7.79 -17.23
CA ASP A 78 1.27 6.44 -17.81
C ASP A 78 0.55 5.52 -16.80
N HIS A 79 -0.69 5.18 -17.13
CA HIS A 79 -1.54 4.43 -16.22
C HIS A 79 -2.36 3.34 -16.89
N VAL A 80 -2.81 2.41 -16.07
CA VAL A 80 -3.77 1.35 -16.40
C VAL A 80 -4.81 1.29 -15.28
N VAL A 81 -6.08 1.13 -15.64
CA VAL A 81 -7.15 0.85 -14.69
C VAL A 81 -7.51 -0.63 -14.79
N LEU A 82 -7.40 -1.33 -13.65
CA LEU A 82 -7.81 -2.72 -13.49
C LEU A 82 -9.06 -2.78 -12.62
N ILE A 83 -9.96 -3.70 -12.95
CA ILE A 83 -11.12 -4.03 -12.11
C ILE A 83 -10.86 -5.40 -11.51
N GLU A 84 -10.69 -5.44 -10.17
CA GLU A 84 -10.57 -6.69 -9.42
C GLU A 84 -11.89 -6.97 -8.69
N ARG A 85 -12.55 -8.04 -9.09
CA ARG A 85 -13.88 -8.41 -8.58
C ARG A 85 -13.82 -9.19 -7.27
N VAL A 86 -12.70 -9.89 -7.01
CA VAL A 86 -12.50 -10.57 -5.73
C VAL A 86 -12.32 -9.54 -4.63
N PRO A 87 -13.19 -9.48 -3.62
CA PRO A 87 -13.12 -8.46 -2.59
C PRO A 87 -11.87 -8.59 -1.73
N GLY A 88 -11.23 -7.46 -1.44
CA GLY A 88 -10.13 -7.36 -0.49
C GLY A 88 -8.87 -6.76 -1.09
N LYS A 89 -8.14 -6.00 -0.27
CA LYS A 89 -6.90 -5.30 -0.66
C LYS A 89 -5.82 -6.26 -1.16
N VAL A 90 -5.71 -7.44 -0.56
CA VAL A 90 -4.73 -8.47 -0.97
C VAL A 90 -5.00 -8.96 -2.39
N ALA A 91 -6.27 -9.22 -2.75
CA ALA A 91 -6.67 -9.63 -4.10
C ALA A 91 -6.35 -8.52 -5.11
N ALA A 92 -6.68 -7.27 -4.78
CA ALA A 92 -6.37 -6.12 -5.62
C ALA A 92 -4.84 -5.95 -5.84
N LEU A 93 -4.04 -6.07 -4.79
CA LEU A 93 -2.58 -6.00 -4.89
C LEU A 93 -1.99 -7.17 -5.70
N LYS A 94 -2.54 -8.39 -5.56
CA LYS A 94 -2.17 -9.56 -6.38
C LYS A 94 -2.40 -9.28 -7.85
N ALA A 95 -3.60 -8.80 -8.20
CA ALA A 95 -3.96 -8.43 -9.56
C ALA A 95 -3.01 -7.35 -10.13
N GLY A 96 -2.77 -6.28 -9.39
CA GLY A 96 -1.86 -5.21 -9.81
C GLY A 96 -0.43 -5.68 -9.99
N LEU A 97 0.09 -6.50 -9.07
CA LEU A 97 1.46 -7.03 -9.15
C LEU A 97 1.68 -7.88 -10.41
N ALA A 98 0.65 -8.56 -10.91
CA ALA A 98 0.72 -9.31 -12.17
C ALA A 98 1.11 -8.41 -13.36
N PHE A 99 0.79 -7.12 -13.32
CA PHE A 99 1.11 -6.14 -14.36
C PHE A 99 2.40 -5.35 -14.11
N ALA A 100 3.00 -5.42 -12.92
CA ALA A 100 4.27 -4.74 -12.63
C ALA A 100 5.41 -5.39 -13.45
N ARG A 101 6.09 -4.61 -14.30
CA ARG A 101 7.21 -5.08 -15.17
C ARG A 101 8.50 -4.32 -14.93
N THR A 102 8.51 -3.44 -13.94
CA THR A 102 9.60 -2.54 -13.61
C THR A 102 10.49 -3.13 -12.53
N ARG A 103 11.66 -2.53 -12.33
CA ARG A 103 12.63 -2.95 -11.32
C ARG A 103 12.08 -2.89 -9.91
N TRP A 104 11.30 -1.86 -9.61
CA TRP A 104 10.73 -1.60 -8.29
C TRP A 104 9.22 -1.46 -8.32
N THR A 105 8.57 -1.89 -7.27
CA THR A 105 7.12 -1.77 -7.06
C THR A 105 6.85 -1.05 -5.75
N ALA A 106 6.02 -0.01 -5.76
CA ALA A 106 5.51 0.65 -4.57
C ALA A 106 4.03 0.33 -4.36
N THR A 107 3.62 0.08 -3.12
CA THR A 107 2.20 0.03 -2.74
C THR A 107 1.83 1.38 -2.14
N CYS A 108 0.76 1.98 -2.65
CA CYS A 108 0.25 3.26 -2.21
C CYS A 108 -1.23 3.14 -1.84
N ASP A 109 -1.66 3.77 -0.75
CA ASP A 109 -3.08 3.82 -0.38
C ASP A 109 -3.76 5.02 -1.05
N ALA A 110 -5.04 4.87 -1.37
CA ALA A 110 -5.84 5.83 -2.13
C ALA A 110 -6.16 7.15 -1.39
N ASP A 111 -5.92 7.18 -0.09
CA ASP A 111 -6.17 8.31 0.82
C ASP A 111 -4.88 8.85 1.46
N THR A 112 -3.75 8.70 0.81
CA THR A 112 -2.42 9.07 1.34
C THR A 112 -1.72 10.02 0.38
N LEU A 113 -1.08 11.08 0.92
CA LEU A 113 -0.26 12.02 0.16
C LEU A 113 1.21 11.62 0.22
N TYR A 114 1.88 11.69 -0.92
CA TYR A 114 3.27 11.30 -1.11
C TYR A 114 4.13 12.51 -1.49
N PRO A 115 5.23 12.80 -0.76
CA PRO A 115 6.11 13.91 -1.12
C PRO A 115 6.76 13.69 -2.49
N PRO A 116 7.14 14.74 -3.22
CA PRO A 116 7.69 14.63 -4.58
C PRO A 116 8.94 13.73 -4.69
N THR A 117 9.68 13.56 -3.63
CA THR A 117 10.91 12.75 -3.55
C THR A 117 10.65 11.31 -3.09
N TYR A 118 9.40 10.90 -2.85
CA TYR A 118 9.06 9.60 -2.27
C TYR A 118 9.69 8.42 -3.03
N LEU A 119 9.46 8.33 -4.34
CA LEU A 119 10.03 7.24 -5.15
C LEU A 119 11.55 7.35 -5.31
N ALA A 120 12.12 8.55 -5.36
CA ALA A 120 13.55 8.76 -5.44
C ALA A 120 14.27 8.28 -4.18
N GLU A 121 13.69 8.57 -2.98
CA GLU A 121 14.22 8.08 -1.70
C GLU A 121 14.09 6.56 -1.56
N ALA A 122 12.97 5.98 -1.99
CA ALA A 122 12.81 4.54 -2.04
C ALA A 122 13.86 3.89 -2.96
N ALA A 123 14.13 4.46 -4.15
CA ALA A 123 15.16 3.99 -5.07
C ALA A 123 16.55 4.02 -4.43
N ARG A 124 16.87 5.10 -3.70
CA ARG A 124 18.14 5.23 -2.98
C ARG A 124 18.33 4.13 -1.93
N LEU A 125 17.26 3.76 -1.21
CA LEU A 125 17.29 2.66 -0.24
C LEU A 125 17.42 1.31 -0.93
N LEU A 126 16.57 1.02 -1.92
CA LEU A 126 16.54 -0.25 -2.65
C LEU A 126 17.80 -0.50 -3.51
N SER A 127 18.57 0.55 -3.80
CA SER A 127 19.86 0.42 -4.48
C SER A 127 21.00 0.01 -3.54
N ARG A 128 20.78 -0.03 -2.23
CA ARG A 128 21.80 -0.50 -1.27
C ARG A 128 21.92 -2.03 -1.34
N PRO A 129 23.14 -2.57 -1.26
CA PRO A 129 23.34 -4.02 -1.28
C PRO A 129 22.49 -4.74 -0.23
N GLY A 130 21.80 -5.79 -0.66
CA GLY A 130 20.94 -6.60 0.22
C GLY A 130 19.61 -5.98 0.61
N CYS A 131 19.31 -4.75 0.22
CA CYS A 131 18.01 -4.13 0.47
C CYS A 131 16.96 -4.65 -0.52
N VAL A 132 15.87 -5.19 -0.01
CA VAL A 132 14.76 -5.72 -0.81
C VAL A 132 13.44 -5.02 -0.54
N VAL A 133 13.33 -4.30 0.59
CA VAL A 133 12.16 -3.50 0.98
C VAL A 133 12.64 -2.14 1.51
N ALA A 134 11.93 -1.07 1.15
CA ALA A 134 12.03 0.23 1.79
C ALA A 134 10.70 0.57 2.47
N GLY A 135 10.75 1.03 3.72
CA GLY A 135 9.59 1.39 4.53
C GLY A 135 9.52 2.88 4.81
N ALA A 136 8.41 3.52 4.44
CA ALA A 136 8.12 4.90 4.79
C ALA A 136 7.43 4.98 6.16
N TYR A 137 7.77 6.00 6.94
CA TYR A 137 7.01 6.31 8.15
C TYR A 137 5.86 7.26 7.84
N PHE A 138 4.90 7.32 8.74
CA PHE A 138 3.70 8.12 8.59
C PHE A 138 3.82 9.43 9.37
N ILE A 139 3.41 10.52 8.74
CA ILE A 139 3.28 11.83 9.38
C ILE A 139 1.80 12.12 9.54
N ALA A 140 1.39 12.46 10.77
CA ALA A 140 0.01 12.84 11.02
C ALA A 140 -0.37 14.09 10.21
N PRO A 141 -1.64 14.19 9.73
CA PRO A 141 -2.14 15.40 9.10
C PRO A 141 -1.92 16.62 9.98
N GLY A 142 -1.43 17.72 9.40
CA GLY A 142 -1.13 18.95 10.13
C GLY A 142 0.13 18.93 11.00
N ALA A 143 0.83 17.82 11.11
CA ALA A 143 2.08 17.74 11.87
C ALA A 143 3.20 18.55 11.20
N GLY A 144 3.88 19.37 12.00
CA GLY A 144 5.00 20.20 11.56
C GLY A 144 6.34 19.46 11.53
N GLU A 145 7.41 20.18 11.17
CA GLU A 145 8.77 19.66 11.01
C GLU A 145 9.33 18.97 12.26
N VAL A 146 9.02 19.48 13.46
CA VAL A 146 9.48 18.89 14.73
C VAL A 146 8.89 17.48 14.91
N ALA A 147 7.58 17.33 14.73
CA ALA A 147 6.90 16.06 14.81
C ALA A 147 7.46 15.07 13.75
N ARG A 148 7.68 15.54 12.52
CA ARG A 148 8.34 14.75 11.47
C ARG A 148 9.73 14.29 11.89
N GLY A 149 10.52 15.16 12.52
CA GLY A 149 11.85 14.82 13.02
C GLY A 149 11.85 13.73 14.09
N ILE A 150 10.85 13.75 14.97
CA ILE A 150 10.65 12.74 16.03
C ILE A 150 10.31 11.39 15.38
N GLU A 151 9.30 11.36 14.50
CA GLU A 151 8.89 10.12 13.79
C GLU A 151 10.04 9.54 12.96
N ALA A 152 10.77 10.39 12.23
CA ALA A 152 11.94 10.00 11.46
C ALA A 152 13.03 9.36 12.35
N THR A 153 13.25 9.89 13.54
CA THR A 153 14.23 9.36 14.50
C THR A 153 13.73 8.04 15.05
N ALA A 154 12.46 7.96 15.45
CA ALA A 154 11.86 6.76 16.02
C ALA A 154 11.93 5.58 15.02
N ILE A 155 11.52 5.79 13.75
CA ILE A 155 11.52 4.72 12.74
C ILE A 155 12.94 4.26 12.39
N THR A 156 13.89 5.19 12.27
CA THR A 156 15.27 4.83 11.94
C THR A 156 15.96 4.10 13.09
N LEU A 157 15.64 4.46 14.32
CA LEU A 157 16.14 3.75 15.51
C LEU A 157 15.50 2.36 15.63
N ALA A 158 14.18 2.26 15.48
CA ALA A 158 13.47 0.98 15.49
C ALA A 158 14.02 0.01 14.43
N GLY A 159 14.22 0.49 13.18
CA GLY A 159 14.81 -0.32 12.12
C GLY A 159 16.24 -0.78 12.38
N ARG A 160 17.02 -0.03 13.20
CA ARG A 160 18.36 -0.44 13.60
C ARG A 160 18.35 -1.45 14.76
N LEU A 161 17.48 -1.25 15.74
CA LEU A 161 17.39 -2.10 16.93
C LEU A 161 16.66 -3.41 16.65
N LEU A 162 15.66 -3.38 15.78
CA LEU A 162 14.81 -4.51 15.42
C LEU A 162 14.77 -4.72 13.90
N PRO A 163 15.91 -5.02 13.25
CA PRO A 163 16.04 -5.01 11.78
C PRO A 163 15.25 -6.11 11.08
N ARG A 164 14.75 -7.11 11.80
CA ARG A 164 13.94 -8.21 11.27
C ARG A 164 12.43 -7.98 11.46
N GLN A 165 12.02 -6.78 11.82
CA GLN A 165 10.62 -6.41 12.01
C GLN A 165 10.21 -5.32 11.03
N CYS A 166 8.94 -5.37 10.60
CA CYS A 166 8.33 -4.28 9.88
C CYS A 166 7.87 -3.19 10.87
N HIS A 167 8.31 -1.96 10.66
CA HIS A 167 7.91 -0.79 11.43
C HIS A 167 7.09 0.22 10.60
N ALA A 168 6.83 -0.09 9.32
CA ALA A 168 6.07 0.74 8.40
C ALA A 168 4.70 0.14 8.12
N GLY A 169 3.69 0.97 7.90
CA GLY A 169 2.38 0.51 7.47
C GLY A 169 2.26 0.32 5.95
N GLY A 170 1.16 -0.31 5.50
CA GLY A 170 0.95 -0.71 4.12
C GLY A 170 0.90 0.39 3.07
N ALA A 171 0.59 1.65 3.49
CA ALA A 171 0.58 2.80 2.59
C ALA A 171 1.98 3.29 2.18
N GLY A 172 3.05 2.79 2.81
CA GLY A 172 4.39 3.32 2.65
C GLY A 172 5.45 2.26 2.35
N GLN A 173 5.21 1.34 1.43
CA GLN A 173 6.13 0.23 1.16
C GLN A 173 6.59 0.22 -0.30
N ALA A 174 7.88 -0.01 -0.49
CA ALA A 174 8.48 -0.17 -1.79
C ALA A 174 9.39 -1.41 -1.81
N PHE A 175 9.37 -2.15 -2.91
CA PHE A 175 9.96 -3.48 -3.03
C PHE A 175 10.85 -3.61 -4.26
N CYS A 176 11.88 -4.45 -4.17
CA CYS A 176 12.44 -5.07 -5.35
C CYS A 176 11.39 -6.01 -5.96
N THR A 177 10.90 -5.70 -7.17
CA THR A 177 9.80 -6.45 -7.81
C THR A 177 10.11 -7.93 -7.97
N ALA A 178 11.32 -8.25 -8.39
CA ALA A 178 11.75 -9.65 -8.56
C ALA A 178 11.72 -10.42 -7.23
N THR A 179 12.20 -9.79 -6.15
CA THR A 179 12.19 -10.40 -4.82
C THR A 179 10.77 -10.58 -4.30
N LEU A 180 9.91 -9.55 -4.40
CA LEU A 180 8.51 -9.63 -4.00
C LEU A 180 7.79 -10.81 -4.71
N ARG A 181 8.01 -10.96 -6.02
CA ARG A 181 7.45 -12.07 -6.80
C ARG A 181 8.01 -13.43 -6.39
N SER A 182 9.31 -13.52 -6.11
CA SER A 182 9.97 -14.77 -5.74
C SER A 182 9.48 -15.38 -4.43
N VAL A 183 8.84 -14.57 -3.58
CA VAL A 183 8.22 -15.02 -2.32
C VAL A 183 6.70 -15.17 -2.43
N GLY A 184 6.14 -15.16 -3.65
CA GLY A 184 4.71 -15.31 -3.92
C GLY A 184 3.91 -14.01 -3.93
N GLY A 185 4.54 -12.85 -3.65
CA GLY A 185 3.87 -11.54 -3.67
C GLY A 185 2.69 -11.45 -2.69
N PHE A 186 1.67 -10.71 -3.10
CA PHE A 186 0.39 -10.65 -2.39
C PHE A 186 -0.48 -11.83 -2.84
N ASP A 187 -0.85 -12.71 -1.92
CA ASP A 187 -1.64 -13.88 -2.23
C ASP A 187 -2.69 -14.16 -1.14
N PRO A 188 -4.00 -14.03 -1.46
CA PRO A 188 -5.08 -14.31 -0.52
C PRO A 188 -5.10 -15.76 -0.01
N GLU A 189 -4.52 -16.72 -0.72
CA GLU A 189 -4.39 -18.10 -0.27
C GLU A 189 -3.33 -18.25 0.83
N GLN A 190 -2.28 -17.42 0.79
CA GLN A 190 -1.26 -17.39 1.83
C GLN A 190 -1.69 -16.53 3.03
N TRP A 191 -2.22 -15.32 2.74
CA TRP A 191 -2.65 -14.39 3.78
C TRP A 191 -3.82 -13.53 3.30
N ASN A 192 -4.99 -13.71 3.89
CA ASN A 192 -6.20 -12.94 3.57
C ASN A 192 -6.78 -12.24 4.82
N TYR A 193 -5.93 -11.67 5.62
CA TYR A 193 -6.28 -10.93 6.84
C TYR A 193 -5.70 -9.52 6.77
N VAL A 194 -6.07 -8.70 7.77
CA VAL A 194 -5.33 -7.45 8.04
C VAL A 194 -3.86 -7.74 8.31
N LEU A 195 -3.02 -6.70 8.25
CA LEU A 195 -1.58 -6.81 8.40
C LEU A 195 -0.92 -7.62 7.26
N GLU A 196 -1.55 -7.58 6.09
CA GLU A 196 -1.01 -8.15 4.85
C GLU A 196 0.36 -7.58 4.51
N ASP A 197 0.57 -6.32 4.86
CA ASP A 197 1.80 -5.59 4.72
C ASP A 197 2.94 -6.17 5.58
N HIS A 198 2.67 -6.51 6.81
CA HIS A 198 3.66 -7.12 7.72
C HIS A 198 4.00 -8.55 7.31
N GLU A 199 3.00 -9.32 6.89
CA GLU A 199 3.19 -10.70 6.45
C GLU A 199 4.04 -10.79 5.18
N VAL A 200 3.68 -10.02 4.13
CA VAL A 200 4.45 -10.03 2.88
C VAL A 200 5.89 -9.53 3.07
N ILE A 201 6.08 -8.55 3.97
CA ILE A 201 7.42 -8.08 4.34
C ILE A 201 8.20 -9.17 5.05
N ASN A 202 7.59 -9.93 5.98
CA ASN A 202 8.25 -11.07 6.63
C ASN A 202 8.82 -12.04 5.59
N ARG A 203 8.00 -12.46 4.61
CA ARG A 203 8.47 -13.32 3.51
C ARG A 203 9.56 -12.68 2.66
N THR A 204 9.40 -11.40 2.35
CA THR A 204 10.37 -10.68 1.51
C THR A 204 11.72 -10.49 2.22
N MET A 205 11.70 -10.21 3.53
CA MET A 205 12.92 -10.10 4.36
C MET A 205 13.67 -11.42 4.55
N ALA A 206 13.08 -12.57 4.26
CA ALA A 206 13.82 -13.81 4.15
C ALA A 206 14.84 -13.81 2.98
N ARG A 207 14.73 -12.85 2.05
CA ARG A 207 15.61 -12.69 0.88
C ARG A 207 16.55 -11.49 0.97
N GLY A 208 16.45 -10.69 2.04
CA GLY A 208 17.28 -9.49 2.22
C GLY A 208 16.83 -8.65 3.40
N SER A 209 17.13 -7.36 3.36
CA SER A 209 16.83 -6.44 4.45
C SER A 209 15.75 -5.41 4.07
N MET A 210 15.07 -4.90 5.08
CA MET A 210 14.22 -3.71 4.99
C MET A 210 14.98 -2.50 5.54
N LEU A 211 14.94 -1.40 4.82
CA LEU A 211 15.60 -0.15 5.21
C LEU A 211 14.60 1.00 5.36
N TYR A 212 14.98 1.94 6.20
CA TYR A 212 14.23 3.17 6.51
C TYR A 212 15.12 4.38 6.28
N SER A 213 14.50 5.54 6.02
CA SER A 213 15.18 6.83 5.90
C SER A 213 14.36 7.93 6.54
N ARG A 214 15.05 8.99 7.02
CA ARG A 214 14.40 10.23 7.51
C ARG A 214 13.64 10.97 6.42
N ASP A 215 13.99 10.74 5.16
CA ASP A 215 13.42 11.42 4.00
C ASP A 215 12.38 10.56 3.26
N PHE A 216 12.14 9.31 3.73
CA PHE A 216 11.17 8.40 3.15
C PHE A 216 9.93 8.29 4.04
N TRP A 217 8.89 9.07 3.68
CA TRP A 217 7.67 9.21 4.46
C TRP A 217 6.45 9.44 3.57
N CYS A 218 5.26 9.26 4.14
CA CYS A 218 4.00 9.64 3.52
C CYS A 218 3.02 10.17 4.58
N ARG A 219 1.92 10.76 4.13
CA ARG A 219 0.91 11.40 4.99
C ARG A 219 -0.46 10.81 4.70
N PRO A 220 -0.93 9.85 5.50
CA PRO A 220 -2.30 9.35 5.42
C PRO A 220 -3.31 10.47 5.69
N SER A 221 -4.52 10.35 5.14
CA SER A 221 -5.62 11.29 5.40
C SER A 221 -6.00 11.33 6.88
N ALA A 222 -6.63 12.44 7.30
CA ALA A 222 -7.17 12.61 8.65
C ALA A 222 -8.45 11.79 8.90
N ARG A 223 -8.86 10.94 7.97
CA ARG A 223 -10.07 10.13 8.04
C ARG A 223 -10.14 9.39 9.37
N ASP A 224 -11.27 9.51 10.04
CA ASP A 224 -11.56 8.75 11.25
C ASP A 224 -11.92 7.30 10.84
N ARG A 225 -10.90 6.46 10.80
CA ARG A 225 -11.05 5.02 10.58
C ARG A 225 -11.25 4.36 11.93
N ASP A 226 -12.15 3.40 12.03
CA ASP A 226 -12.19 2.48 13.16
C ASP A 226 -10.89 1.66 13.24
N ARG A 227 -9.84 2.35 13.72
CA ARG A 227 -8.53 1.74 13.93
C ARG A 227 -8.52 0.76 15.09
N GLU A 228 -9.54 0.78 15.95
CA GLU A 228 -9.60 -0.11 17.12
C GLU A 228 -9.88 -1.56 16.72
N SER A 229 -10.69 -1.77 15.69
CA SER A 229 -10.98 -3.11 15.17
C SER A 229 -9.78 -3.80 14.50
N ILE A 230 -8.79 -3.02 14.05
CA ILE A 230 -7.61 -3.49 13.30
C ILE A 230 -6.36 -3.54 14.18
N ARG A 231 -6.43 -3.06 15.43
CA ARG A 231 -5.26 -2.99 16.33
C ARG A 231 -4.79 -4.38 16.76
N TRP A 232 -3.48 -4.46 16.85
CA TRP A 232 -2.82 -5.55 17.55
C TRP A 232 -3.27 -5.57 19.02
N THR A 233 -3.61 -6.73 19.54
CA THR A 233 -3.74 -6.90 20.98
C THR A 233 -2.35 -6.78 21.63
N PHE A 234 -2.31 -6.50 22.93
CA PHE A 234 -1.04 -6.45 23.65
C PHE A 234 -0.22 -7.74 23.49
N VAL A 235 -0.90 -8.90 23.58
CA VAL A 235 -0.26 -10.21 23.42
C VAL A 235 0.30 -10.41 22.01
N GLU A 236 -0.47 -10.04 20.98
CA GLU A 236 -0.02 -10.13 19.58
C GLU A 236 1.21 -9.25 19.35
N ARG A 237 1.21 -8.01 19.87
CA ARG A 237 2.34 -7.10 19.76
C ARG A 237 3.57 -7.62 20.52
N LEU A 238 3.38 -8.15 21.71
CA LEU A 238 4.48 -8.75 22.49
C LEU A 238 5.08 -9.93 21.74
N MET A 239 4.25 -10.83 21.23
CA MET A 239 4.70 -12.00 20.46
C MET A 239 5.36 -11.59 19.14
N TYR A 240 4.89 -10.54 18.48
CA TYR A 240 5.55 -9.98 17.29
C TYR A 240 6.97 -9.53 17.61
N VAL A 241 7.16 -8.82 18.73
CA VAL A 241 8.49 -8.35 19.14
C VAL A 241 9.41 -9.50 19.51
N LEU A 242 8.92 -10.49 20.25
CA LEU A 242 9.74 -11.57 20.81
C LEU A 242 9.99 -12.73 19.84
N ALA A 243 8.98 -13.13 19.09
CA ALA A 243 9.02 -14.35 18.28
C ALA A 243 9.21 -14.09 16.77
N ALA A 244 8.57 -13.06 16.19
CA ALA A 244 8.61 -12.85 14.75
C ALA A 244 10.04 -12.69 14.17
N PRO A 245 11.03 -12.10 14.84
CA PRO A 245 12.40 -12.02 14.31
C PRO A 245 13.07 -13.37 14.05
N PHE A 246 12.62 -14.43 14.73
CA PHE A 246 13.23 -15.77 14.68
C PHE A 246 12.29 -16.82 14.08
N ALA A 247 10.99 -16.63 14.24
CA ALA A 247 9.94 -17.56 13.86
C ALA A 247 8.76 -16.82 13.19
N GLY A 248 9.05 -15.99 12.17
CA GLY A 248 8.05 -15.13 11.53
C GLY A 248 6.92 -15.93 10.90
N ASP A 249 7.22 -17.02 10.18
CA ASP A 249 6.21 -17.86 9.54
C ASP A 249 5.26 -18.47 10.58
N TRP A 250 5.80 -19.04 11.67
CA TRP A 250 5.00 -19.52 12.79
C TRP A 250 4.16 -18.39 13.39
N PHE A 251 4.75 -17.20 13.59
CA PHE A 251 4.03 -16.06 14.16
C PHE A 251 2.81 -15.69 13.29
N PHE A 252 2.99 -15.54 11.98
CA PHE A 252 1.89 -15.14 11.10
C PHE A 252 0.89 -16.27 10.92
N HIS A 253 1.31 -17.49 10.56
CA HIS A 253 0.41 -18.53 10.10
C HIS A 253 -0.18 -19.36 11.26
N ASP A 254 0.60 -19.68 12.28
CA ASP A 254 0.15 -20.55 13.38
C ASP A 254 -0.36 -19.77 14.59
N PHE A 255 0.22 -18.59 14.88
CA PHE A 255 -0.18 -17.81 16.04
C PHE A 255 -1.19 -16.70 15.70
N LEU A 256 -0.89 -15.82 14.75
CA LEU A 256 -1.70 -14.63 14.45
C LEU A 256 -2.91 -14.96 13.57
N GLY A 257 -2.73 -15.73 12.49
CA GLY A 257 -3.79 -16.05 11.53
C GLY A 257 -5.05 -16.63 12.16
N PRO A 258 -4.96 -17.67 13.03
CA PRO A 258 -6.12 -18.20 13.75
C PRO A 258 -6.85 -17.15 14.63
N ARG A 259 -6.10 -16.24 15.28
CA ARG A 259 -6.65 -15.16 16.10
C ARG A 259 -7.41 -14.12 15.26
N LEU A 260 -6.84 -13.72 14.13
CA LEU A 260 -7.50 -12.80 13.21
C LEU A 260 -8.76 -13.44 12.60
N ARG A 261 -8.71 -14.76 12.31
CA ARG A 261 -9.88 -15.52 11.85
C ARG A 261 -10.99 -15.50 12.90
N GLN A 262 -10.67 -15.76 14.16
CA GLN A 262 -11.64 -15.73 15.27
C GLN A 262 -12.26 -14.33 15.44
N ARG A 263 -11.47 -13.27 15.26
CA ARG A 263 -11.91 -11.87 15.30
C ARG A 263 -12.62 -11.43 14.02
N LYS A 264 -12.74 -12.29 13.01
CA LYS A 264 -13.34 -12.01 11.69
C LYS A 264 -12.66 -10.84 10.95
N LEU A 265 -11.36 -10.74 11.05
CA LEU A 265 -10.54 -9.69 10.44
C LEU A 265 -9.95 -10.09 9.08
N ALA A 266 -10.71 -10.83 8.27
CA ALA A 266 -10.37 -11.11 6.89
C ALA A 266 -10.50 -9.83 6.03
N SER A 267 -9.61 -9.66 5.07
CA SER A 267 -9.49 -8.47 4.23
C SER A 267 -10.81 -8.08 3.54
N HIS A 268 -11.56 -9.06 3.01
CA HIS A 268 -12.87 -8.82 2.38
C HIS A 268 -13.96 -8.38 3.38
N ARG A 269 -13.94 -8.87 4.62
CA ARG A 269 -14.96 -8.56 5.64
C ARG A 269 -14.82 -7.18 6.25
N ILE A 270 -13.62 -6.65 6.32
CA ILE A 270 -13.40 -5.27 6.80
C ILE A 270 -14.04 -4.28 5.84
N ARG A 271 -13.91 -4.52 4.57
CA ARG A 271 -14.58 -3.76 3.53
C ARG A 271 -16.11 -3.74 3.72
N GLU A 272 -16.72 -4.89 3.97
CA GLU A 272 -18.17 -5.00 4.21
C GLU A 272 -18.61 -4.23 5.45
N ARG A 273 -17.82 -4.24 6.52
CA ARG A 273 -18.14 -3.49 7.75
C ARG A 273 -18.10 -1.99 7.56
N GLN A 274 -17.12 -1.47 6.84
CA GLN A 274 -17.03 -0.04 6.53
C GLN A 274 -18.25 0.41 5.71
N PHE A 275 -18.68 -0.40 4.76
CA PHE A 275 -19.86 -0.12 3.94
C PHE A 275 -21.16 -0.13 4.77
N GLN A 276 -21.34 -1.09 5.68
CA GLN A 276 -22.53 -1.17 6.54
C GLN A 276 -22.63 -0.02 7.55
N VAL A 277 -21.51 0.51 8.02
CA VAL A 277 -21.51 1.69 8.91
C VAL A 277 -21.92 2.95 8.13
N ASP A 278 -21.47 3.10 6.90
CA ASP A 278 -21.83 4.24 6.04
C ASP A 278 -23.31 4.18 5.59
N GLU A 279 -23.88 3.01 5.35
CA GLU A 279 -25.32 2.84 5.07
C GLU A 279 -26.22 3.02 6.30
N GLY A 280 -25.72 2.71 7.48
CA GLY A 280 -26.45 2.85 8.75
C GLY A 280 -26.54 4.30 9.27
N LEU A 281 -25.65 5.18 8.83
CA LEU A 281 -25.66 6.62 9.10
C LEU A 281 -26.40 7.36 7.97
N GLY A 282 -27.69 7.08 7.83
CA GLY A 282 -28.55 7.86 6.96
C GLY A 282 -28.38 9.36 7.21
N PHE A 283 -27.88 10.08 6.18
CA PHE A 283 -27.81 11.54 6.10
C PHE A 283 -26.89 12.25 7.13
N ALA A 284 -25.61 12.01 7.08
CA ALA A 284 -24.66 13.01 7.54
C ALA A 284 -24.38 13.99 6.37
N THR A 285 -24.95 15.17 6.43
CA THR A 285 -24.65 16.31 5.55
C THR A 285 -23.16 16.62 5.59
N PRO A 286 -22.52 16.91 4.45
CA PRO A 286 -21.12 17.31 4.45
C PRO A 286 -20.97 18.62 5.20
N HIS A 287 -20.14 18.64 6.23
CA HIS A 287 -19.71 19.88 6.86
C HIS A 287 -18.83 20.66 5.88
N PRO A 288 -19.10 21.95 5.66
CA PRO A 288 -18.23 22.78 4.84
C PRO A 288 -16.88 22.92 5.55
N VAL A 289 -15.83 22.67 4.81
CA VAL A 289 -14.46 22.95 5.22
C VAL A 289 -14.28 24.46 5.17
N LEU A 290 -14.04 25.08 6.33
CA LEU A 290 -13.44 26.42 6.44
C LEU A 290 -11.93 26.28 6.52
#